data_9aae7bb8f8c49f8694731561565e3138
#
_entry.id   9aae7bb8f8c49f8694731561565e3138
#
_cell.length_a   1.000
_cell.length_b   1.000
_cell.length_c   1.000
_cell.angle_alpha   90.00
_cell.angle_beta   90.00
_cell.angle_gamma   90.00
#
_symmetry.space_group_name_H-M   'P 1'
#
loop_
_entity.id
_entity.type
_entity.pdbx_description
1 polymer ?
#
loop_
_entity_poly.entity_id
_entity_poly.type
_entity_poly.pdbx_seq_one_letter_code
_entity_poly.pdbx_strand_id
1 'polypeptide(L)'
;SRKDYEHGTAVSYIIVDGPQGNPELADGCGRFRVRHFGVATNNGFSSFTVLKMIRNIVASNRDIKVWNLSLGSKLEIKPNFISPEAAELDRIQSEYDVIFVVAGTNIPAGVTKKNMRIGSPADSLNSMVVNAVDFAGNSASYTRIGPVLSFFHKPDVSYYGGDGTVYTDKMVVCKDDMGAAYVAGTSFAAPWISRKLAYLIHIMGLS
;
A
#
# COMPACT_ATOMS: atom_id res chain seq x y z
N SER A 1 -13.11 -7.69 15.02
CA SER A 1 -12.74 -9.11 15.15
C SER A 1 -11.24 -9.27 14.96
N ARG A 2 -10.67 -10.43 15.38
CA ARG A 2 -9.23 -10.74 15.17
C ARG A 2 -8.83 -10.61 13.70
N LYS A 3 -9.68 -11.07 12.78
CA LYS A 3 -9.47 -10.96 11.32
C LYS A 3 -9.33 -9.53 10.81
N ASP A 4 -9.87 -8.54 11.50
CA ASP A 4 -9.76 -7.13 11.09
C ASP A 4 -8.33 -6.61 11.26
N TYR A 5 -7.53 -7.22 12.14
CA TYR A 5 -6.15 -6.79 12.42
C TYR A 5 -5.09 -7.56 11.63
N GLU A 6 -5.38 -8.78 11.15
CA GLU A 6 -4.40 -9.64 10.48
C GLU A 6 -3.68 -8.95 9.31
N HIS A 7 -4.45 -8.30 8.43
CA HIS A 7 -3.89 -7.60 7.27
C HIS A 7 -2.97 -6.44 7.70
N GLY A 8 -3.43 -5.60 8.63
CA GLY A 8 -2.63 -4.48 9.12
C GLY A 8 -1.40 -4.92 9.91
N THR A 9 -1.50 -6.01 10.66
CA THR A 9 -0.35 -6.61 11.37
C THR A 9 0.71 -7.10 10.38
N ALA A 10 0.30 -7.80 9.30
CA ALA A 10 1.21 -8.26 8.26
C ALA A 10 1.92 -7.09 7.55
N VAL A 11 1.19 -6.03 7.22
CA VAL A 11 1.74 -4.80 6.63
C VAL A 11 2.75 -4.15 7.58
N SER A 12 2.40 -4.00 8.85
CA SER A 12 3.29 -3.44 9.87
C SER A 12 4.53 -4.28 10.08
N TYR A 13 4.39 -5.62 10.05
CA TYR A 13 5.53 -6.53 10.14
C TYR A 13 6.56 -6.28 9.03
N ILE A 14 6.10 -6.10 7.78
CA ILE A 14 7.01 -5.81 6.67
C ILE A 14 7.79 -4.52 6.90
N ILE A 15 7.15 -3.47 7.42
CA ILE A 15 7.84 -2.21 7.71
C ILE A 15 8.89 -2.39 8.83
N VAL A 16 8.58 -3.11 9.88
CA VAL A 16 9.45 -3.27 11.07
C VAL A 16 10.52 -4.34 10.85
N ASP A 17 10.09 -5.55 10.50
CA ASP A 17 10.92 -6.76 10.48
C ASP A 17 10.88 -7.50 9.13
N GLY A 18 10.40 -6.87 8.06
CA GLY A 18 10.30 -7.49 6.72
C GLY A 18 11.58 -8.19 6.27
N PRO A 19 12.77 -7.54 6.34
CA PRO A 19 14.04 -8.16 5.97
C PRO A 19 14.43 -9.38 6.83
N GLN A 20 13.96 -9.46 8.07
CA GLN A 20 14.22 -10.60 8.94
C GLN A 20 13.44 -11.84 8.49
N GLY A 21 12.18 -11.64 8.08
CA GLY A 21 11.35 -12.74 7.56
C GLY A 21 11.63 -13.09 6.11
N ASN A 22 12.20 -12.15 5.35
CA ASN A 22 12.47 -12.27 3.91
C ASN A 22 13.90 -11.75 3.62
N PRO A 23 14.95 -12.54 3.98
CA PRO A 23 16.35 -12.08 3.84
C PRO A 23 16.74 -11.72 2.40
N GLU A 24 16.12 -12.38 1.42
CA GLU A 24 16.32 -12.13 -0.02
C GLU A 24 15.83 -10.74 -0.47
N LEU A 25 14.97 -10.11 0.33
CA LEU A 25 14.47 -8.76 0.10
C LEU A 25 15.14 -7.71 1.00
N ALA A 26 16.24 -8.06 1.65
CA ALA A 26 16.95 -7.14 2.53
C ALA A 26 17.37 -5.87 1.79
N ASP A 27 16.88 -4.72 2.26
CA ASP A 27 17.01 -3.43 1.60
C ASP A 27 18.07 -2.51 2.20
N GLY A 28 18.69 -2.91 3.30
CA GLY A 28 19.70 -2.11 4.00
C GLY A 28 19.14 -0.86 4.73
N CYS A 29 17.85 -0.63 4.71
CA CYS A 29 17.22 0.57 5.31
C CYS A 29 17.15 0.51 6.84
N GLY A 30 17.54 -0.59 7.48
CA GLY A 30 17.48 -0.76 8.92
C GLY A 30 16.08 -1.09 9.44
N ARG A 31 15.84 -0.78 10.73
CA ARG A 31 14.56 -1.06 11.41
C ARG A 31 13.82 0.24 11.68
N PHE A 32 12.50 0.20 11.54
CA PHE A 32 11.61 1.33 11.77
C PHE A 32 10.63 1.05 12.91
N ARG A 33 10.16 2.13 13.54
CA ARG A 33 8.98 2.08 14.40
C ARG A 33 7.77 2.48 13.60
N VAL A 34 6.63 1.84 13.86
CA VAL A 34 5.34 2.17 13.23
C VAL A 34 4.32 2.60 14.27
N ARG A 35 3.47 3.55 13.90
CA ARG A 35 2.19 3.79 14.58
C ARG A 35 1.11 3.21 13.68
N HIS A 36 0.37 2.24 14.20
CA HIS A 36 -0.69 1.57 13.47
C HIS A 36 -2.04 2.17 13.82
N PHE A 37 -2.84 2.55 12.82
CA PHE A 37 -4.16 3.11 12.98
C PHE A 37 -5.20 2.24 12.26
N GLY A 38 -6.20 1.74 12.99
CA GLY A 38 -7.32 1.01 12.41
C GLY A 38 -8.37 1.97 11.86
N VAL A 39 -8.48 2.07 10.53
CA VAL A 39 -9.42 2.98 9.85
C VAL A 39 -10.55 2.24 9.12
N ALA A 40 -10.45 0.94 8.96
CA ALA A 40 -11.44 0.11 8.26
C ALA A 40 -11.69 -1.21 8.98
N THR A 41 -12.89 -1.76 8.83
CA THR A 41 -13.28 -3.07 9.36
C THR A 41 -13.89 -3.92 8.26
N ASN A 42 -13.96 -5.24 8.46
CA ASN A 42 -14.55 -6.17 7.49
C ASN A 42 -16.07 -5.98 7.32
N ASN A 43 -16.73 -5.27 8.21
CA ASN A 43 -18.19 -5.01 8.15
C ASN A 43 -18.57 -3.89 7.16
N GLY A 44 -17.62 -3.42 6.37
CA GLY A 44 -17.80 -2.31 5.46
C GLY A 44 -17.59 -0.95 6.15
N PHE A 45 -17.32 0.04 5.33
CA PHE A 45 -17.10 1.42 5.77
C PHE A 45 -17.44 2.39 4.63
N SER A 46 -17.80 3.60 5.00
CA SER A 46 -17.89 4.70 4.04
C SER A 46 -16.49 5.23 3.75
N SER A 47 -16.11 5.36 2.48
CA SER A 47 -14.85 5.97 2.07
C SER A 47 -14.68 7.38 2.65
N PHE A 48 -15.76 8.14 2.70
CA PHE A 48 -15.77 9.47 3.31
C PHE A 48 -15.40 9.44 4.80
N THR A 49 -15.94 8.49 5.55
CA THR A 49 -15.61 8.32 6.98
C THR A 49 -14.13 7.97 7.17
N VAL A 50 -13.61 7.06 6.35
CA VAL A 50 -12.21 6.67 6.38
C VAL A 50 -11.29 7.86 6.08
N LEU A 51 -11.59 8.65 5.06
CA LEU A 51 -10.81 9.84 4.71
C LEU A 51 -10.79 10.88 5.83
N LYS A 52 -11.95 11.12 6.45
CA LYS A 52 -12.04 12.02 7.61
C LYS A 52 -11.18 11.53 8.78
N MET A 53 -11.19 10.22 9.03
CA MET A 53 -10.31 9.61 10.04
C MET A 53 -8.84 9.79 9.69
N ILE A 54 -8.44 9.48 8.44
CA ILE A 54 -7.06 9.64 7.95
C ILE A 54 -6.61 11.09 8.14
N ARG A 55 -7.42 12.06 7.73
CA ARG A 55 -7.10 13.49 7.91
C ARG A 55 -6.85 13.85 9.37
N ASN A 56 -7.75 13.43 10.28
CA ASN A 56 -7.59 13.70 11.71
C ASN A 56 -6.33 13.03 12.30
N ILE A 57 -6.03 11.80 11.86
CA ILE A 57 -4.85 11.05 12.28
C ILE A 57 -3.58 11.79 11.83
N VAL A 58 -3.48 12.18 10.56
CA VAL A 58 -2.33 12.93 10.02
C VAL A 58 -2.17 14.27 10.74
N ALA A 59 -3.25 15.01 10.91
CA ALA A 59 -3.26 16.30 11.61
C ALA A 59 -2.73 16.21 13.05
N SER A 60 -2.99 15.08 13.71
CA SER A 60 -2.56 14.82 15.11
C SER A 60 -1.17 14.17 15.22
N ASN A 61 -0.52 13.81 14.12
CA ASN A 61 0.76 13.11 14.10
C ASN A 61 1.72 13.72 13.07
N ARG A 62 1.98 15.03 13.20
CA ARG A 62 2.76 15.81 12.23
C ARG A 62 4.25 15.45 12.17
N ASP A 63 4.73 14.72 13.14
CA ASP A 63 6.08 14.15 13.18
C ASP A 63 6.28 12.98 12.22
N ILE A 64 5.20 12.40 11.69
CA ILE A 64 5.24 11.29 10.74
C ILE A 64 5.15 11.85 9.32
N LYS A 65 6.19 11.61 8.51
CA LYS A 65 6.25 12.07 7.12
C LYS A 65 5.79 11.02 6.10
N VAL A 66 5.96 9.74 6.39
CA VAL A 66 5.61 8.65 5.48
C VAL A 66 4.45 7.84 6.03
N TRP A 67 3.39 7.71 5.24
CA TRP A 67 2.15 7.03 5.58
C TRP A 67 1.88 5.88 4.62
N ASN A 68 1.85 4.65 5.10
CA ASN A 68 1.49 3.49 4.28
C ASN A 68 -0.02 3.28 4.29
N LEU A 69 -0.63 3.24 3.12
CA LEU A 69 -2.06 3.01 2.93
C LEU A 69 -2.28 1.79 2.02
N SER A 70 -2.27 0.61 2.63
CA SER A 70 -2.57 -0.65 1.95
C SER A 70 -4.08 -0.93 1.91
N LEU A 71 -4.85 0.04 1.43
CA LEU A 71 -6.30 0.05 1.35
C LEU A 71 -6.72 0.57 -0.02
N GLY A 72 -7.75 -0.01 -0.63
CA GLY A 72 -8.25 0.46 -1.91
C GLY A 72 -9.60 -0.13 -2.30
N SER A 73 -10.26 0.53 -3.24
CA SER A 73 -11.55 0.15 -3.77
C SER A 73 -11.45 -1.08 -4.68
N LYS A 74 -12.46 -1.95 -4.62
CA LYS A 74 -12.66 -3.01 -5.62
C LYS A 74 -13.11 -2.47 -6.97
N LEU A 75 -13.71 -1.29 -7.00
CA LEU A 75 -14.17 -0.63 -8.23
C LEU A 75 -13.00 0.00 -8.98
N GLU A 76 -13.09 0.01 -10.30
CA GLU A 76 -12.11 0.67 -11.16
C GLU A 76 -12.28 2.19 -11.11
N ILE A 77 -11.18 2.93 -11.22
CA ILE A 77 -11.23 4.39 -11.44
C ILE A 77 -11.85 4.72 -12.80
N LYS A 78 -12.36 5.93 -12.92
CA LYS A 78 -12.85 6.48 -14.19
C LYS A 78 -11.69 7.14 -14.96
N PRO A 79 -11.59 6.96 -16.30
CA PRO A 79 -10.44 7.45 -17.07
C PRO A 79 -10.22 8.97 -17.03
N ASN A 80 -11.29 9.73 -16.85
CA ASN A 80 -11.27 11.20 -17.00
C ASN A 80 -11.52 11.95 -15.69
N PHE A 81 -11.46 11.26 -14.55
CA PHE A 81 -11.72 11.84 -13.24
C PHE A 81 -10.74 11.30 -12.22
N ILE A 82 -10.27 12.18 -11.34
CA ILE A 82 -9.65 11.80 -10.09
C ILE A 82 -10.77 11.46 -9.10
N SER A 83 -10.64 10.35 -8.40
CA SER A 83 -11.62 9.98 -7.38
C SER A 83 -11.64 11.01 -6.23
N PRO A 84 -12.78 11.24 -5.58
CA PRO A 84 -12.83 12.13 -4.42
C PRO A 84 -11.86 11.71 -3.31
N GLU A 85 -11.66 10.41 -3.16
CA GLU A 85 -10.71 9.84 -2.21
C GLU A 85 -9.27 10.22 -2.54
N ALA A 86 -8.88 10.11 -3.81
CA ALA A 86 -7.55 10.49 -4.27
C ALA A 86 -7.31 12.00 -4.14
N ALA A 87 -8.29 12.81 -4.52
CA ALA A 87 -8.22 14.27 -4.38
C ALA A 87 -8.06 14.71 -2.92
N GLU A 88 -8.75 14.02 -1.99
CA GLU A 88 -8.59 14.31 -0.56
C GLU A 88 -7.21 13.88 -0.03
N LEU A 89 -6.68 12.73 -0.48
CA LEU A 89 -5.30 12.35 -0.13
C LEU A 89 -4.29 13.36 -0.65
N ASP A 90 -4.44 13.84 -1.89
CA ASP A 90 -3.57 14.85 -2.48
C ASP A 90 -3.61 16.15 -1.67
N ARG A 91 -4.80 16.55 -1.20
CA ARG A 91 -4.97 17.72 -0.34
C ARG A 91 -4.31 17.55 1.02
N ILE A 92 -4.47 16.39 1.66
CA ILE A 92 -3.83 16.09 2.95
C ILE A 92 -2.30 16.13 2.80
N GLN A 93 -1.74 15.57 1.74
CA GLN A 93 -0.30 15.56 1.48
C GLN A 93 0.25 16.98 1.35
N SER A 94 -0.42 17.81 0.57
CA SER A 94 -0.03 19.21 0.38
C SER A 94 -0.18 20.03 1.67
N GLU A 95 -1.26 19.83 2.44
CA GLU A 95 -1.54 20.62 3.65
C GLU A 95 -0.60 20.27 4.82
N TYR A 96 -0.23 19.00 4.95
CA TYR A 96 0.56 18.53 6.09
C TYR A 96 2.01 18.19 5.76
N ASP A 97 2.42 18.38 4.52
CA ASP A 97 3.77 18.06 4.05
C ASP A 97 4.17 16.61 4.40
N VAL A 98 3.37 15.68 3.90
CA VAL A 98 3.53 14.23 4.10
C VAL A 98 3.41 13.51 2.78
N ILE A 99 3.87 12.25 2.72
CA ILE A 99 3.68 11.39 1.55
C ILE A 99 2.92 10.13 1.93
N PHE A 100 1.91 9.78 1.13
CA PHE A 100 1.25 8.47 1.19
C PHE A 100 1.90 7.49 0.22
N VAL A 101 2.14 6.28 0.70
CA VAL A 101 2.48 5.11 -0.12
C VAL A 101 1.23 4.27 -0.23
N VAL A 102 0.67 4.19 -1.42
CA VAL A 102 -0.64 3.58 -1.68
C VAL A 102 -0.48 2.30 -2.50
N ALA A 103 -1.15 1.24 -2.09
CA ALA A 103 -1.19 -0.01 -2.86
C ALA A 103 -1.96 0.16 -4.18
N GLY A 104 -1.42 -0.36 -5.29
CA GLY A 104 -2.01 -0.24 -6.64
C GLY A 104 -3.30 -1.04 -6.87
N THR A 105 -3.83 -1.65 -5.82
CA THR A 105 -5.03 -2.49 -5.77
C THR A 105 -4.92 -3.82 -6.54
N ASN A 106 -5.68 -4.81 -6.12
CA ASN A 106 -5.67 -6.16 -6.71
C ASN A 106 -6.95 -6.41 -7.50
N ILE A 107 -6.88 -7.24 -8.53
CA ILE A 107 -8.04 -7.83 -9.17
C ILE A 107 -8.77 -8.69 -8.13
N PRO A 108 -10.08 -8.48 -7.90
CA PRO A 108 -10.82 -9.27 -6.91
C PRO A 108 -10.84 -10.76 -7.28
N ALA A 109 -10.81 -11.62 -6.27
CA ALA A 109 -10.92 -13.06 -6.47
C ALA A 109 -12.20 -13.41 -7.27
N GLY A 110 -12.07 -14.32 -8.23
CA GLY A 110 -13.18 -14.75 -9.11
C GLY A 110 -13.48 -13.81 -10.28
N VAL A 111 -12.78 -12.68 -10.41
CA VAL A 111 -12.89 -11.79 -11.57
C VAL A 111 -11.91 -12.24 -12.65
N THR A 112 -12.45 -12.54 -13.85
CA THR A 112 -11.66 -13.00 -15.01
C THR A 112 -11.18 -11.85 -15.92
N LYS A 113 -11.66 -10.63 -15.66
CA LYS A 113 -11.27 -9.44 -16.45
C LYS A 113 -9.79 -9.17 -16.27
N LYS A 114 -9.00 -9.36 -17.31
CA LYS A 114 -7.62 -8.90 -17.40
C LYS A 114 -7.61 -7.38 -17.66
N ASN A 115 -6.53 -6.72 -17.27
CA ASN A 115 -6.33 -5.27 -17.47
C ASN A 115 -7.39 -4.39 -16.77
N MET A 116 -7.83 -4.77 -15.59
CA MET A 116 -8.61 -3.86 -14.73
C MET A 116 -7.79 -2.62 -14.39
N ARG A 117 -8.44 -1.46 -14.43
CA ARG A 117 -7.83 -0.23 -13.93
C ARG A 117 -7.67 -0.27 -12.41
N ILE A 118 -6.66 0.43 -11.92
CA ILE A 118 -6.46 0.62 -10.47
C ILE A 118 -7.74 1.15 -9.81
N GLY A 119 -7.87 0.92 -8.51
CA GLY A 119 -9.02 1.38 -7.74
C GLY A 119 -8.64 2.58 -6.86
N SER A 120 -9.64 3.43 -6.55
CA SER A 120 -9.46 4.52 -5.59
C SER A 120 -8.92 4.01 -4.25
N PRO A 121 -7.97 4.73 -3.59
CA PRO A 121 -7.41 6.04 -3.95
C PRO A 121 -6.08 5.96 -4.71
N ALA A 122 -5.77 4.84 -5.38
CA ALA A 122 -4.52 4.69 -6.12
C ALA A 122 -4.41 5.59 -7.37
N ASP A 123 -5.42 6.40 -7.64
CA ASP A 123 -5.41 7.47 -8.62
C ASP A 123 -4.96 8.84 -8.05
N SER A 124 -4.53 8.90 -6.80
CA SER A 124 -3.91 10.10 -6.20
C SER A 124 -2.64 10.49 -6.95
N LEU A 125 -2.52 11.75 -7.33
CA LEU A 125 -1.40 12.25 -8.12
C LEU A 125 -0.12 12.39 -7.27
N ASN A 126 -0.28 12.84 -6.02
CA ASN A 126 0.85 13.10 -5.12
C ASN A 126 1.32 11.86 -4.35
N SER A 127 0.51 10.82 -4.26
CA SER A 127 0.89 9.59 -3.57
C SER A 127 1.88 8.76 -4.39
N MET A 128 2.78 8.05 -3.71
CA MET A 128 3.59 6.99 -4.32
C MET A 128 2.75 5.72 -4.44
N VAL A 129 2.27 5.42 -5.63
CA VAL A 129 1.43 4.23 -5.89
C VAL A 129 2.31 3.05 -6.29
N VAL A 130 2.16 1.94 -5.57
CA VAL A 130 3.03 0.77 -5.68
C VAL A 130 2.28 -0.43 -6.22
N ASN A 131 2.76 -0.98 -7.31
CA ASN A 131 2.27 -2.26 -7.85
C ASN A 131 3.15 -3.43 -7.41
N ALA A 132 2.72 -4.66 -7.70
CA ALA A 132 3.41 -5.87 -7.29
C ALA A 132 4.04 -6.60 -8.47
N VAL A 133 5.23 -7.17 -8.23
CA VAL A 133 5.92 -8.08 -9.13
C VAL A 133 6.25 -9.39 -8.45
N ASP A 134 6.49 -10.44 -9.25
CA ASP A 134 7.03 -11.73 -8.84
C ASP A 134 8.58 -11.65 -8.65
N PHE A 135 9.22 -12.75 -8.29
CA PHE A 135 10.69 -12.82 -8.16
C PHE A 135 11.43 -12.59 -9.47
N ALA A 136 10.82 -12.84 -10.62
CA ALA A 136 11.42 -12.59 -11.92
C ALA A 136 11.26 -11.14 -12.39
N GLY A 137 10.55 -10.31 -11.61
CA GLY A 137 10.26 -8.92 -11.95
C GLY A 137 9.07 -8.74 -12.90
N ASN A 138 8.30 -9.80 -13.19
CA ASN A 138 7.08 -9.69 -13.98
C ASN A 138 5.93 -9.16 -13.13
N SER A 139 4.99 -8.43 -13.74
CA SER A 139 3.78 -8.01 -13.05
C SER A 139 3.02 -9.20 -12.48
N ALA A 140 2.72 -9.18 -11.19
CA ALA A 140 1.95 -10.25 -10.56
C ALA A 140 0.56 -10.36 -11.20
N SER A 141 0.03 -11.58 -11.29
CA SER A 141 -1.18 -11.91 -12.05
C SER A 141 -2.44 -11.15 -11.62
N TYR A 142 -2.46 -10.69 -10.37
CA TYR A 142 -3.57 -9.95 -9.76
C TYR A 142 -3.44 -8.43 -9.88
N THR A 143 -2.38 -7.91 -10.46
CA THR A 143 -2.16 -6.45 -10.51
C THR A 143 -3.12 -5.75 -11.45
N ARG A 144 -3.38 -4.48 -11.15
CA ARG A 144 -4.19 -3.60 -11.97
C ARG A 144 -3.30 -2.58 -12.68
N ILE A 145 -3.84 -1.90 -13.69
CA ILE A 145 -3.11 -0.99 -14.58
C ILE A 145 -3.65 0.44 -14.53
N GLY A 146 -2.79 1.41 -14.92
CA GLY A 146 -3.19 2.77 -15.27
C GLY A 146 -3.62 2.90 -16.74
N PRO A 147 -3.50 4.07 -17.32
CA PRO A 147 -3.13 5.36 -16.72
C PRO A 147 -4.26 6.01 -15.90
N VAL A 148 -3.94 7.10 -15.20
CA VAL A 148 -4.89 8.01 -14.57
C VAL A 148 -5.07 9.23 -15.47
N LEU A 149 -6.29 9.76 -15.58
CA LEU A 149 -6.62 10.88 -16.46
C LEU A 149 -6.13 10.71 -17.92
N SER A 150 -6.05 9.48 -18.41
CA SER A 150 -5.55 9.09 -19.74
C SER A 150 -4.09 9.46 -20.07
N PHE A 151 -3.47 10.37 -19.34
CA PHE A 151 -2.12 10.88 -19.60
C PHE A 151 -1.15 10.76 -18.40
N PHE A 152 -1.64 10.52 -17.20
CA PHE A 152 -0.82 10.44 -16.00
C PHE A 152 -0.50 8.98 -15.65
N HIS A 153 0.77 8.67 -15.54
CA HIS A 153 1.21 7.30 -15.27
C HIS A 153 1.05 6.92 -13.80
N LYS A 154 0.27 5.88 -13.57
CA LYS A 154 0.12 5.17 -12.28
C LYS A 154 -0.03 3.68 -12.58
N PRO A 155 0.45 2.79 -11.73
CA PRO A 155 1.30 3.01 -10.55
C PRO A 155 2.64 3.66 -10.88
N ASP A 156 3.29 4.31 -9.89
CA ASP A 156 4.58 4.99 -10.07
C ASP A 156 5.75 4.01 -10.11
N VAL A 157 5.71 3.01 -9.23
CA VAL A 157 6.74 2.00 -9.06
C VAL A 157 6.13 0.63 -8.83
N SER A 158 6.95 -0.40 -9.01
CA SER A 158 6.62 -1.77 -8.62
C SER A 158 7.68 -2.33 -7.68
N TYR A 159 7.26 -3.20 -6.77
CA TYR A 159 8.17 -3.92 -5.90
C TYR A 159 7.67 -5.34 -5.68
N TYR A 160 8.53 -6.22 -5.15
CA TYR A 160 8.14 -7.59 -4.87
C TYR A 160 6.92 -7.63 -3.94
N GLY A 161 5.86 -8.24 -4.41
CA GLY A 161 4.61 -8.48 -3.68
C GLY A 161 4.20 -9.95 -3.75
N GLY A 162 4.97 -10.77 -4.48
CA GLY A 162 4.69 -12.16 -4.81
C GLY A 162 3.57 -12.29 -5.84
N ASP A 163 3.45 -13.45 -6.48
CA ASP A 163 2.33 -13.70 -7.42
C ASP A 163 1.12 -14.36 -6.74
N GLY A 164 1.25 -15.03 -5.66
CA GLY A 164 0.13 -15.69 -4.98
C GLY A 164 -0.34 -17.01 -5.61
N THR A 165 0.03 -17.29 -6.86
CA THR A 165 -0.30 -18.52 -7.57
C THR A 165 0.60 -19.68 -7.17
N VAL A 166 1.86 -19.41 -6.82
CA VAL A 166 2.86 -20.38 -6.40
C VAL A 166 3.25 -20.10 -4.94
N TYR A 167 3.27 -21.13 -4.12
CA TYR A 167 3.60 -20.99 -2.69
C TYR A 167 4.99 -20.39 -2.46
N THR A 168 5.96 -20.75 -3.29
CA THR A 168 7.35 -20.26 -3.22
C THR A 168 7.49 -18.80 -3.63
N ASP A 169 6.52 -18.25 -4.34
CA ASP A 169 6.49 -16.84 -4.74
C ASP A 169 5.57 -16.04 -3.82
N LYS A 170 5.80 -16.14 -2.53
CA LYS A 170 5.05 -15.43 -1.48
C LYS A 170 5.98 -14.91 -0.42
N MET A 171 5.57 -13.83 0.19
CA MET A 171 6.29 -13.15 1.25
C MET A 171 5.92 -13.73 2.62
N VAL A 172 6.90 -13.93 3.47
CA VAL A 172 6.69 -14.34 4.86
C VAL A 172 6.34 -13.12 5.71
N VAL A 173 5.26 -13.23 6.45
CA VAL A 173 4.83 -12.19 7.40
C VAL A 173 4.33 -12.81 8.69
N CYS A 174 4.37 -12.05 9.79
CA CYS A 174 3.63 -12.36 10.99
C CYS A 174 2.24 -11.72 10.90
N LYS A 175 1.18 -12.48 11.13
CA LYS A 175 -0.21 -11.98 11.15
C LYS A 175 -0.75 -11.77 12.56
N ASP A 176 -0.27 -12.58 13.49
CA ASP A 176 -0.68 -12.58 14.88
C ASP A 176 0.31 -13.40 15.74
N ASP A 177 -0.04 -13.64 16.99
CA ASP A 177 0.76 -14.44 17.92
C ASP A 177 0.87 -15.94 17.52
N MET A 178 0.12 -16.37 16.50
CA MET A 178 0.06 -17.76 16.03
C MET A 178 1.17 -18.11 15.03
N GLY A 179 1.98 -17.15 14.61
CA GLY A 179 3.17 -17.39 13.81
C GLY A 179 3.18 -16.80 12.40
N ALA A 180 4.08 -17.33 11.57
CA ALA A 180 4.30 -16.86 10.21
C ALA A 180 3.19 -17.30 9.25
N ALA A 181 2.88 -16.44 8.30
CA ALA A 181 1.99 -16.70 7.18
C ALA A 181 2.63 -16.26 5.87
N TYR A 182 2.17 -16.83 4.76
CA TYR A 182 2.63 -16.50 3.43
C TYR A 182 1.57 -15.66 2.71
N VAL A 183 1.99 -14.52 2.18
CA VAL A 183 1.09 -13.55 1.56
C VAL A 183 1.60 -13.10 0.20
N ALA A 184 0.67 -12.68 -0.65
CA ALA A 184 0.96 -11.96 -1.88
C ALA A 184 -0.09 -10.85 -2.10
N GLY A 185 0.32 -9.74 -2.68
CA GLY A 185 -0.57 -8.61 -2.96
C GLY A 185 0.17 -7.28 -3.04
N THR A 186 -0.44 -6.30 -3.72
CA THR A 186 0.07 -4.92 -3.75
C THR A 186 0.14 -4.31 -2.36
N SER A 187 -0.75 -4.73 -1.45
CA SER A 187 -0.73 -4.35 -0.04
C SER A 187 0.56 -4.71 0.69
N PHE A 188 1.29 -5.70 0.18
CA PHE A 188 2.54 -6.18 0.76
C PHE A 188 3.78 -5.69 -0.01
N ALA A 189 3.61 -5.18 -1.22
CA ALA A 189 4.65 -4.45 -1.95
C ALA A 189 4.82 -3.01 -1.44
N ALA A 190 3.72 -2.32 -1.16
CA ALA A 190 3.71 -0.93 -0.71
C ALA A 190 4.56 -0.67 0.56
N PRO A 191 4.51 -1.48 1.62
CA PRO A 191 5.30 -1.25 2.82
C PRO A 191 6.83 -1.31 2.60
N TRP A 192 7.32 -2.03 1.61
CA TRP A 192 8.73 -1.99 1.24
C TRP A 192 9.16 -0.63 0.68
N ILE A 193 8.31 -0.01 -0.13
CA ILE A 193 8.54 1.35 -0.62
C ILE A 193 8.43 2.37 0.53
N SER A 194 7.50 2.14 1.48
CA SER A 194 7.40 2.98 2.68
C SER A 194 8.70 2.98 3.50
N ARG A 195 9.36 1.82 3.65
CA ARG A 195 10.69 1.70 4.30
C ARG A 195 11.72 2.55 3.58
N LYS A 196 11.79 2.43 2.24
CA LYS A 196 12.77 3.16 1.41
C LYS A 196 12.55 4.67 1.48
N LEU A 197 11.32 5.14 1.39
CA LEU A 197 10.99 6.56 1.51
C LEU A 197 11.28 7.08 2.92
N ALA A 198 10.94 6.33 3.96
CA ALA A 198 11.27 6.70 5.34
C ALA A 198 12.80 6.78 5.54
N TYR A 199 13.57 5.86 4.96
CA TYR A 199 15.03 5.92 4.98
C TYR A 199 15.55 7.17 4.27
N LEU A 200 15.06 7.46 3.07
CA LEU A 200 15.48 8.64 2.30
C LEU A 200 15.18 9.94 3.05
N ILE A 201 14.00 10.07 3.62
CA ILE A 201 13.58 11.29 4.32
C ILE A 201 14.26 11.45 5.68
N HIS A 202 14.21 10.40 6.53
CA HIS A 202 14.62 10.53 7.92
C HIS A 202 16.09 10.22 8.19
N ILE A 203 16.72 9.39 7.37
CA ILE A 203 18.11 8.97 7.57
C ILE A 203 19.04 9.75 6.65
N MET A 204 18.67 9.92 5.39
CA MET A 204 19.49 10.66 4.43
C MET A 204 19.17 12.17 4.41
N GLY A 205 18.10 12.61 5.07
CA GLY A 205 17.71 14.01 5.12
C GLY A 205 17.23 14.58 3.78
N LEU A 206 16.72 13.74 2.90
CA LEU A 206 16.13 14.17 1.63
C LEU A 206 14.69 14.65 1.88
N SER A 207 14.36 15.81 1.38
CA SER A 207 13.03 16.44 1.46
C SER A 207 12.37 16.53 0.08
#